data_765685b7eee93a3fce32154fb068fcef
#
_entry.id   765685b7eee93a3fce32154fb068fcef
#
_cell.length_a   1.000
_cell.length_b   1.000
_cell.length_c   1.000
_cell.angle_alpha   90.00
_cell.angle_beta   90.00
_cell.angle_gamma   90.00
#
_symmetry.space_group_name_H-M   'P 1'
#
loop_
_entity.id
_entity.type
_entity.pdbx_description
1 polymer ?
#
loop_
_entity_poly.entity_id
_entity_poly.type
_entity_poly.pdbx_seq_one_letter_code
_entity_poly.pdbx_strand_id
1 'polypeptide(L)'
;MKNNEHNVIPFIQRILNDAEVEWKPLDNVAELKRGTSITKRTSIEGKYPVISGGQQPAYYIDTFNRDGETITVAGSGAYAGFVMYWNEPIFVSDAFSIKADETQILPRYIYHFLLNIQEKIHDLKAGGGVPHVYAKDVARFLIPIPCPNNSTKSFEIQRKIVDILDKLTTLETELEAQLEAELICRKRQYEYYRNRLLSFDMLNRGGAKVK
;
A
#
# COMPACT_ATOMS: atom_id res chain seq x y z
N MET A 1 0.17 -35.67 -3.15
CA MET A 1 -0.57 -34.44 -3.41
C MET A 1 0.13 -33.76 -4.58
N LYS A 2 -0.44 -33.83 -5.79
CA LYS A 2 0.13 -33.23 -7.00
C LYS A 2 -0.30 -31.79 -7.07
N ASN A 3 0.67 -30.88 -7.15
CA ASN A 3 0.51 -29.45 -7.21
C ASN A 3 -0.34 -29.04 -8.42
N ASN A 4 -1.41 -28.29 -8.16
CA ASN A 4 -2.21 -27.56 -9.14
C ASN A 4 -1.51 -26.28 -9.61
N GLU A 5 -0.28 -26.40 -10.13
CA GLU A 5 0.50 -25.23 -10.61
C GLU A 5 0.25 -24.86 -12.08
N HIS A 6 -0.76 -25.42 -12.72
CA HIS A 6 -0.95 -25.22 -14.18
C HIS A 6 -2.26 -24.54 -14.59
N ASN A 7 -2.85 -23.72 -13.74
CA ASN A 7 -3.88 -22.77 -14.19
C ASN A 7 -3.36 -21.33 -14.18
N VAL A 8 -2.27 -21.10 -14.89
CA VAL A 8 -1.91 -19.72 -15.26
C VAL A 8 -3.08 -19.21 -16.09
N ILE A 9 -3.79 -18.22 -15.54
CA ILE A 9 -4.96 -17.63 -16.17
C ILE A 9 -4.54 -17.25 -17.61
N PRO A 10 -5.25 -17.70 -18.66
CA PRO A 10 -4.86 -17.48 -20.07
C PRO A 10 -4.58 -16.00 -20.41
N PHE A 11 -5.15 -15.13 -19.62
CA PHE A 11 -4.95 -13.69 -19.64
C PHE A 11 -3.52 -13.27 -19.21
N ILE A 12 -2.96 -13.86 -18.16
CA ILE A 12 -1.58 -13.56 -17.71
C ILE A 12 -0.57 -14.04 -18.77
N GLN A 13 -0.79 -15.21 -19.35
CA GLN A 13 0.05 -15.70 -20.45
C GLN A 13 0.05 -14.74 -21.64
N ARG A 14 -1.11 -14.13 -21.98
CA ARG A 14 -1.18 -13.13 -23.07
C ARG A 14 -0.43 -11.84 -22.74
N ILE A 15 -0.37 -11.43 -21.48
CA ILE A 15 0.38 -10.22 -21.07
C ILE A 15 1.88 -10.48 -21.17
N LEU A 16 2.31 -11.61 -20.62
CA LEU A 16 3.74 -11.96 -20.60
C LEU A 16 4.23 -12.40 -21.98
N ASN A 17 3.36 -13.00 -22.81
CA ASN A 17 3.64 -13.38 -24.20
C ASN A 17 5.03 -14.01 -24.36
N ASP A 18 5.37 -15.01 -23.52
CA ASP A 18 6.66 -15.69 -23.44
C ASP A 18 7.86 -14.72 -23.28
N ALA A 19 7.64 -13.60 -22.57
CA ALA A 19 8.69 -12.62 -22.32
C ALA A 19 9.83 -13.25 -21.51
N GLU A 20 11.04 -13.10 -21.99
CA GLU A 20 12.23 -13.36 -21.18
C GLU A 20 12.23 -12.44 -19.95
N VAL A 21 12.57 -12.96 -18.78
CA VAL A 21 12.59 -12.21 -17.52
C VAL A 21 13.97 -12.29 -16.89
N GLU A 22 14.56 -11.14 -16.64
CA GLU A 22 15.80 -11.00 -15.87
C GLU A 22 15.47 -10.54 -14.44
N TRP A 23 16.03 -11.21 -13.44
CA TRP A 23 15.89 -10.84 -12.04
C TRP A 23 17.05 -9.96 -11.61
N LYS A 24 16.79 -8.70 -11.29
CA LYS A 24 17.81 -7.74 -10.86
C LYS A 24 17.62 -7.37 -9.39
N PRO A 25 18.71 -7.17 -8.62
CA PRO A 25 18.62 -6.51 -7.31
C PRO A 25 17.95 -5.14 -7.44
N LEU A 26 17.14 -4.78 -6.45
CA LEU A 26 16.36 -3.54 -6.48
C LEU A 26 17.26 -2.30 -6.58
N ASP A 27 18.44 -2.32 -5.95
CA ASP A 27 19.42 -1.23 -6.04
C ASP A 27 20.09 -1.08 -7.42
N ASN A 28 19.94 -2.05 -8.31
CA ASN A 28 20.42 -1.93 -9.70
C ASN A 28 19.41 -1.14 -10.58
N VAL A 29 18.17 -0.96 -10.13
CA VAL A 29 17.10 -0.32 -10.90
C VAL A 29 16.40 0.81 -10.14
N ALA A 30 16.85 1.11 -8.92
CA ALA A 30 16.31 2.19 -8.10
C ALA A 30 17.33 2.69 -7.07
N GLU A 31 17.28 3.97 -6.75
CA GLU A 31 18.04 4.57 -5.66
C GLU A 31 17.28 4.43 -4.34
N LEU A 32 17.90 3.79 -3.33
CA LEU A 32 17.37 3.71 -1.98
C LEU A 32 18.08 4.74 -1.09
N LYS A 33 17.34 5.69 -0.55
CA LYS A 33 17.90 6.79 0.22
C LYS A 33 17.19 6.96 1.56
N ARG A 34 17.97 6.94 2.65
CA ARG A 34 17.45 7.18 4.00
C ARG A 34 16.87 8.58 4.13
N GLY A 35 15.84 8.73 4.95
CA GLY A 35 15.27 10.01 5.34
C GLY A 35 16.18 10.82 6.26
N THR A 36 15.80 12.06 6.49
CA THR A 36 16.50 13.00 7.38
C THR A 36 15.66 13.20 8.63
N SER A 37 16.24 12.94 9.80
CA SER A 37 15.52 13.11 11.06
C SER A 37 15.07 14.54 11.26
N ILE A 38 13.78 14.72 11.57
CA ILE A 38 13.20 16.01 11.94
C ILE A 38 12.17 15.77 13.06
N THR A 39 11.96 16.78 13.90
CA THR A 39 10.96 16.74 14.96
C THR A 39 9.93 17.83 14.74
N LYS A 40 8.68 17.61 15.15
CA LYS A 40 7.61 18.62 15.09
C LYS A 40 8.02 19.93 15.81
N ARG A 41 8.87 19.81 16.82
CA ARG A 41 9.34 20.95 17.63
C ARG A 41 10.31 21.86 16.89
N THR A 42 11.05 21.34 15.92
CA THR A 42 12.09 22.04 15.14
C THR A 42 11.65 22.39 13.73
N SER A 43 10.43 22.01 13.34
CA SER A 43 9.87 22.27 12.03
C SER A 43 8.85 23.41 12.07
N ILE A 44 8.67 24.07 10.93
CA ILE A 44 7.61 25.05 10.69
C ILE A 44 6.44 24.27 10.07
N GLU A 45 5.23 24.52 10.56
CA GLU A 45 4.02 23.90 10.04
C GLU A 45 3.77 24.33 8.59
N GLY A 46 3.34 23.40 7.74
CA GLY A 46 3.13 23.64 6.33
C GLY A 46 2.30 22.56 5.65
N LYS A 47 2.49 22.40 4.35
CA LYS A 47 1.64 21.52 3.51
C LYS A 47 2.27 20.15 3.18
N TYR A 48 3.57 19.97 3.40
CA TYR A 48 4.25 18.74 2.99
C TYR A 48 4.19 17.68 4.09
N PRO A 49 3.69 16.48 3.78
CA PRO A 49 3.56 15.40 4.75
C PRO A 49 4.93 14.87 5.19
N VAL A 50 5.11 14.67 6.49
CA VAL A 50 6.29 14.02 7.06
C VAL A 50 6.04 12.52 7.18
N ILE A 51 6.82 11.75 6.42
CA ILE A 51 6.75 10.30 6.39
C ILE A 51 7.77 9.70 7.38
N SER A 52 7.25 8.94 8.33
CA SER A 52 8.01 8.32 9.39
C SER A 52 7.66 6.83 9.52
N GLY A 53 7.77 6.25 10.71
CA GLY A 53 7.51 4.83 11.00
C GLY A 53 6.03 4.41 11.05
N GLY A 54 5.07 5.28 10.66
CA GLY A 54 3.64 5.01 10.66
C GLY A 54 3.05 4.68 9.29
N GLN A 55 1.75 4.39 9.26
CA GLN A 55 0.97 4.16 8.03
C GLN A 55 0.36 5.45 7.46
N GLN A 56 0.46 6.55 8.18
CA GLN A 56 -0.06 7.86 7.81
C GLN A 56 1.04 8.90 8.06
N PRO A 57 0.97 10.07 7.40
CA PRO A 57 1.87 11.19 7.73
C PRO A 57 1.83 11.51 9.22
N ALA A 58 3.00 11.69 9.81
CA ALA A 58 3.11 12.01 11.24
C ALA A 58 2.63 13.43 11.56
N TYR A 59 2.93 14.38 10.68
CA TYR A 59 2.53 15.80 10.70
C TYR A 59 2.89 16.43 9.34
N TYR A 60 2.66 17.75 9.21
CA TYR A 60 2.93 18.49 7.97
C TYR A 60 3.89 19.64 8.25
N ILE A 61 4.81 19.93 7.29
CA ILE A 61 5.83 21.00 7.40
C ILE A 61 5.93 21.82 6.11
N ASP A 62 6.65 22.90 6.16
CA ASP A 62 6.83 23.87 5.05
C ASP A 62 7.88 23.47 4.02
N THR A 63 8.67 22.43 4.29
CA THR A 63 9.75 21.95 3.43
C THR A 63 9.56 20.48 3.04
N PHE A 64 10.17 20.09 1.93
CA PHE A 64 10.21 18.69 1.48
C PHE A 64 11.65 18.27 1.15
N ASN A 65 11.91 16.95 1.14
CA ASN A 65 13.20 16.39 0.76
C ASN A 65 13.11 15.30 -0.32
N ARG A 66 11.90 15.01 -0.77
CA ARG A 66 11.60 14.14 -1.93
C ARG A 66 10.48 14.76 -2.75
N ASP A 67 10.56 14.59 -4.08
CA ASP A 67 9.58 15.12 -5.02
C ASP A 67 9.31 14.11 -6.15
N GLY A 68 8.13 14.23 -6.76
CA GLY A 68 7.63 13.32 -7.79
C GLY A 68 7.34 11.91 -7.24
N GLU A 69 7.14 10.96 -8.16
CA GLU A 69 6.81 9.58 -7.79
C GLU A 69 7.89 8.97 -6.88
N THR A 70 7.51 8.70 -5.65
CA THR A 70 8.41 8.22 -4.60
C THR A 70 7.75 7.08 -3.83
N ILE A 71 8.45 5.98 -3.65
CA ILE A 71 8.03 4.91 -2.75
C ILE A 71 8.76 5.12 -1.42
N THR A 72 8.05 4.96 -0.31
CA THR A 72 8.65 5.00 1.02
C THR A 72 8.43 3.70 1.75
N VAL A 73 9.42 3.34 2.56
CA VAL A 73 9.34 2.17 3.45
C VAL A 73 9.65 2.65 4.86
N ALA A 74 8.73 2.38 5.78
CA ALA A 74 8.89 2.76 7.19
C ALA A 74 10.14 2.09 7.80
N GLY A 75 11.02 2.91 8.42
CA GLY A 75 12.32 2.44 8.91
C GLY A 75 12.26 1.82 10.29
N SER A 76 11.29 2.19 11.14
CA SER A 76 11.23 1.76 12.53
C SER A 76 9.81 1.64 13.07
N GLY A 77 9.70 1.03 14.26
CA GLY A 77 8.45 0.93 15.01
C GLY A 77 7.58 -0.27 14.61
N ALA A 78 6.33 -0.28 15.07
CA ALA A 78 5.39 -1.38 14.82
C ALA A 78 5.16 -1.64 13.33
N TYR A 79 5.19 -0.57 12.52
CA TYR A 79 4.99 -0.63 11.07
C TYR A 79 6.29 -0.63 10.27
N ALA A 80 7.45 -0.92 10.90
CA ALA A 80 8.70 -1.06 10.17
C ALA A 80 8.53 -1.98 8.96
N GLY A 81 9.00 -1.55 7.79
CA GLY A 81 8.84 -2.26 6.53
C GLY A 81 7.53 -1.95 5.77
N PHE A 82 6.62 -1.13 6.31
CA PHE A 82 5.39 -0.77 5.62
C PHE A 82 5.69 0.10 4.39
N VAL A 83 5.16 -0.30 3.23
CA VAL A 83 5.41 0.33 1.92
C VAL A 83 4.28 1.30 1.58
N MET A 84 4.63 2.53 1.19
CA MET A 84 3.68 3.55 0.71
C MET A 84 4.18 4.17 -0.61
N TYR A 85 3.23 4.70 -1.38
CA TYR A 85 3.51 5.40 -2.65
C TYR A 85 3.01 6.84 -2.58
N TRP A 86 3.81 7.76 -3.12
CA TRP A 86 3.57 9.19 -3.11
C TRP A 86 3.80 9.75 -4.52
N ASN A 87 2.89 10.62 -4.97
CA ASN A 87 3.05 11.39 -6.20
C ASN A 87 2.90 12.88 -5.89
N GLU A 88 3.55 13.30 -4.82
CA GLU A 88 3.59 14.67 -4.34
C GLU A 88 4.89 14.91 -3.58
N PRO A 89 5.30 16.18 -3.38
CA PRO A 89 6.45 16.48 -2.53
C PRO A 89 6.22 16.05 -1.09
N ILE A 90 7.14 15.29 -0.52
CA ILE A 90 7.08 14.74 0.84
C ILE A 90 8.38 14.98 1.60
N PHE A 91 8.31 14.94 2.91
CA PHE A 91 9.50 14.92 3.76
C PHE A 91 9.68 13.52 4.37
N VAL A 92 10.68 12.78 3.93
CA VAL A 92 11.02 11.47 4.47
C VAL A 92 11.91 11.63 5.69
N SER A 93 11.44 11.17 6.85
CA SER A 93 12.13 11.25 8.15
C SER A 93 12.60 9.87 8.60
N ASP A 94 11.87 9.17 9.48
CA ASP A 94 12.24 7.84 9.96
C ASP A 94 11.70 6.74 9.04
N ALA A 95 12.05 6.86 7.77
CA ALA A 95 11.75 5.97 6.67
C ALA A 95 12.92 6.06 5.67
N PHE A 96 12.89 5.23 4.64
CA PHE A 96 13.74 5.43 3.47
C PHE A 96 12.88 5.49 2.20
N SER A 97 13.35 6.22 1.22
CA SER A 97 12.72 6.36 -0.08
C SER A 97 13.37 5.44 -1.10
N ILE A 98 12.58 5.01 -2.07
CA ILE A 98 12.99 4.25 -3.25
C ILE A 98 12.56 5.07 -4.46
N LYS A 99 13.52 5.50 -5.26
CA LYS A 99 13.33 6.27 -6.47
C LYS A 99 13.73 5.40 -7.66
N ALA A 100 12.79 5.11 -8.56
CA ALA A 100 13.03 4.29 -9.73
C ALA A 100 14.05 4.94 -10.69
N ASP A 101 14.89 4.13 -11.33
CA ASP A 101 15.55 4.50 -12.55
C ASP A 101 14.54 4.35 -13.71
N GLU A 102 13.87 5.44 -14.02
CA GLU A 102 12.80 5.49 -15.03
C GLU A 102 13.28 5.17 -16.46
N THR A 103 14.57 4.94 -16.66
CA THR A 103 15.10 4.41 -17.92
C THR A 103 14.94 2.89 -18.04
N GLN A 104 14.70 2.20 -16.92
CA GLN A 104 14.62 0.73 -16.85
C GLN A 104 13.29 0.21 -16.29
N ILE A 105 12.67 0.95 -15.35
CA ILE A 105 11.54 0.44 -14.59
C ILE A 105 10.56 1.56 -14.18
N LEU A 106 9.26 1.24 -14.16
CA LEU A 106 8.24 2.18 -13.71
C LEU A 106 8.17 2.23 -12.16
N PRO A 107 8.02 3.42 -11.55
CA PRO A 107 7.87 3.56 -10.10
C PRO A 107 6.69 2.73 -9.55
N ARG A 108 5.53 2.78 -10.22
CA ARG A 108 4.34 1.98 -9.84
C ARG A 108 4.57 0.48 -9.93
N TYR A 109 5.39 0.00 -10.87
CA TYR A 109 5.74 -1.41 -10.98
C TYR A 109 6.57 -1.87 -9.78
N ILE A 110 7.57 -1.07 -9.35
CA ILE A 110 8.31 -1.32 -8.11
C ILE A 110 7.36 -1.34 -6.90
N TYR A 111 6.44 -0.39 -6.82
CA TYR A 111 5.47 -0.32 -5.72
C TYR A 111 4.65 -1.61 -5.59
N HIS A 112 4.03 -2.07 -6.68
CA HIS A 112 3.26 -3.31 -6.68
C HIS A 112 4.13 -4.54 -6.37
N PHE A 113 5.35 -4.57 -6.87
CA PHE A 113 6.30 -5.64 -6.52
C PHE A 113 6.58 -5.66 -5.02
N LEU A 114 6.85 -4.50 -4.40
CA LEU A 114 7.12 -4.41 -2.97
C LEU A 114 5.89 -4.78 -2.12
N LEU A 115 4.69 -4.42 -2.56
CA LEU A 115 3.45 -4.88 -1.92
C LEU A 115 3.31 -6.41 -1.98
N ASN A 116 3.65 -7.03 -3.11
CA ASN A 116 3.61 -8.49 -3.25
C ASN A 116 4.58 -9.21 -2.29
N ILE A 117 5.68 -8.55 -1.90
CA ILE A 117 6.66 -9.11 -0.95
C ILE A 117 6.60 -8.44 0.42
N GLN A 118 5.51 -7.74 0.75
CA GLN A 118 5.36 -6.97 1.99
C GLN A 118 5.67 -7.81 3.24
N GLU A 119 5.21 -9.07 3.31
CA GLU A 119 5.50 -9.97 4.41
C GLU A 119 7.01 -10.27 4.52
N LYS A 120 7.69 -10.51 3.38
CA LYS A 120 9.15 -10.72 3.38
C LYS A 120 9.91 -9.48 3.84
N ILE A 121 9.40 -8.28 3.55
CA ILE A 121 9.98 -7.04 4.06
C ILE A 121 9.77 -6.95 5.58
N HIS A 122 8.60 -7.35 6.09
CA HIS A 122 8.32 -7.40 7.52
C HIS A 122 9.21 -8.42 8.25
N ASP A 123 9.55 -9.55 7.61
CA ASP A 123 10.44 -10.56 8.17
C ASP A 123 11.89 -10.05 8.34
N LEU A 124 12.28 -8.95 7.67
CA LEU A 124 13.58 -8.30 7.87
C LEU A 124 13.66 -7.50 9.17
N LYS A 125 12.58 -7.38 9.95
CA LYS A 125 12.58 -6.63 11.21
C LYS A 125 13.64 -7.16 12.16
N ALA A 126 14.56 -6.28 12.56
CA ALA A 126 15.64 -6.56 13.48
C ALA A 126 15.58 -5.61 14.68
N GLY A 127 16.06 -6.05 15.84
CA GLY A 127 16.14 -5.27 17.08
C GLY A 127 15.25 -5.79 18.20
N GLY A 128 15.76 -5.80 19.44
CA GLY A 128 15.09 -6.37 20.61
C GLY A 128 14.08 -5.44 21.31
N GLY A 129 13.98 -4.16 20.92
CA GLY A 129 13.06 -3.19 21.52
C GLY A 129 12.15 -2.57 20.44
N VAL A 130 12.71 -1.65 19.67
CA VAL A 130 12.01 -1.07 18.51
C VAL A 130 12.45 -1.81 17.26
N PRO A 131 11.53 -2.47 16.51
CA PRO A 131 11.88 -3.15 15.26
C PRO A 131 12.37 -2.16 14.21
N HIS A 132 13.37 -2.54 13.42
CA HIS A 132 13.90 -1.74 12.32
C HIS A 132 13.99 -2.58 11.04
N VAL A 133 13.69 -1.93 9.90
CA VAL A 133 13.96 -2.43 8.55
C VAL A 133 14.93 -1.47 7.86
N TYR A 134 15.98 -2.00 7.27
CA TYR A 134 17.04 -1.20 6.67
C TYR A 134 16.99 -1.24 5.14
N ALA A 135 17.24 -0.10 4.52
CA ALA A 135 17.27 0.05 3.06
C ALA A 135 18.21 -0.97 2.38
N LYS A 136 19.39 -1.23 2.99
CA LYS A 136 20.38 -2.19 2.47
C LYS A 136 19.87 -3.64 2.36
N ASP A 137 18.90 -4.01 3.19
CA ASP A 137 18.34 -5.37 3.19
C ASP A 137 17.22 -5.47 2.15
N VAL A 138 16.41 -4.43 2.01
CA VAL A 138 15.38 -4.31 0.97
C VAL A 138 16.02 -4.17 -0.43
N ALA A 139 17.15 -3.50 -0.54
CA ALA A 139 17.91 -3.31 -1.78
C ALA A 139 18.28 -4.63 -2.48
N ARG A 140 18.41 -5.71 -1.73
CA ARG A 140 18.83 -7.03 -2.22
C ARG A 140 17.69 -7.87 -2.81
N PHE A 141 16.43 -7.46 -2.64
CA PHE A 141 15.33 -8.19 -3.26
C PHE A 141 15.44 -8.16 -4.77
N LEU A 142 15.25 -9.32 -5.38
CA LEU A 142 15.30 -9.46 -6.83
C LEU A 142 13.93 -9.09 -7.42
N ILE A 143 13.91 -8.07 -8.28
CA ILE A 143 12.72 -7.64 -9.03
C ILE A 143 12.77 -8.15 -10.46
N PRO A 144 11.66 -8.69 -11.01
CA PRO A 144 11.65 -9.21 -12.38
C PRO A 144 11.54 -8.08 -13.40
N ILE A 145 12.46 -8.04 -14.36
CA ILE A 145 12.45 -7.11 -15.49
C ILE A 145 12.06 -7.89 -16.75
N PRO A 146 10.87 -7.67 -17.31
CA PRO A 146 10.44 -8.34 -18.53
C PRO A 146 11.20 -7.77 -19.74
N CYS A 147 11.55 -8.61 -20.71
CA CYS A 147 12.23 -8.24 -21.95
C CYS A 147 13.45 -7.32 -21.73
N PRO A 148 14.49 -7.73 -20.99
CA PRO A 148 15.61 -6.87 -20.57
C PRO A 148 16.37 -6.25 -21.76
N ASN A 149 16.36 -6.92 -22.92
CA ASN A 149 17.03 -6.48 -24.15
C ASN A 149 16.14 -5.58 -25.05
N ASN A 150 14.89 -5.27 -24.63
CA ASN A 150 13.96 -4.43 -25.39
C ASN A 150 13.16 -3.54 -24.42
N SER A 151 13.67 -2.34 -24.16
CA SER A 151 13.08 -1.39 -23.22
C SER A 151 11.62 -1.03 -23.56
N THR A 152 11.30 -0.82 -24.83
CA THR A 152 9.93 -0.50 -25.28
C THR A 152 8.96 -1.60 -24.89
N LYS A 153 9.28 -2.86 -25.23
CA LYS A 153 8.45 -4.01 -24.88
C LYS A 153 8.39 -4.24 -23.36
N SER A 154 9.51 -4.01 -22.66
CA SER A 154 9.58 -4.06 -21.21
C SER A 154 8.58 -3.10 -20.58
N PHE A 155 8.59 -1.83 -20.95
CA PHE A 155 7.66 -0.83 -20.44
C PHE A 155 6.20 -1.10 -20.81
N GLU A 156 5.93 -1.63 -21.99
CA GLU A 156 4.57 -2.04 -22.37
C GLU A 156 4.02 -3.12 -21.43
N ILE A 157 4.84 -4.12 -21.10
CA ILE A 157 4.45 -5.19 -20.16
C ILE A 157 4.28 -4.64 -18.76
N GLN A 158 5.23 -3.84 -18.28
CA GLN A 158 5.16 -3.21 -16.96
C GLN A 158 3.90 -2.36 -16.83
N ARG A 159 3.57 -1.50 -17.81
CA ARG A 159 2.34 -0.69 -17.82
C ARG A 159 1.08 -1.54 -17.77
N LYS A 160 0.98 -2.60 -18.58
CA LYS A 160 -0.17 -3.51 -18.55
C LYS A 160 -0.37 -4.14 -17.17
N ILE A 161 0.72 -4.54 -16.51
CA ILE A 161 0.68 -5.10 -15.15
C ILE A 161 0.20 -4.04 -14.17
N VAL A 162 0.79 -2.85 -14.20
CA VAL A 162 0.42 -1.71 -13.33
C VAL A 162 -1.05 -1.35 -13.52
N ASP A 163 -1.52 -1.16 -14.76
CA ASP A 163 -2.90 -0.79 -15.07
C ASP A 163 -3.92 -1.79 -14.51
N ILE A 164 -3.59 -3.08 -14.51
CA ILE A 164 -4.46 -4.11 -13.97
C ILE A 164 -4.46 -4.05 -12.45
N LEU A 165 -3.28 -3.98 -11.82
CA LEU A 165 -3.16 -3.97 -10.38
C LEU A 165 -3.75 -2.69 -9.77
N ASP A 166 -3.56 -1.53 -10.41
CA ASP A 166 -4.17 -0.26 -9.99
C ASP A 166 -5.71 -0.32 -10.06
N LYS A 167 -6.27 -0.92 -11.14
CA LYS A 167 -7.72 -1.12 -11.24
C LYS A 167 -8.25 -2.06 -10.15
N LEU A 168 -7.55 -3.15 -9.86
CA LEU A 168 -7.95 -4.09 -8.81
C LEU A 168 -7.91 -3.41 -7.44
N THR A 169 -6.87 -2.64 -7.13
CA THR A 169 -6.76 -1.89 -5.87
C THR A 169 -7.88 -0.84 -5.75
N THR A 170 -8.22 -0.15 -6.85
CA THR A 170 -9.34 0.81 -6.86
C THR A 170 -10.67 0.12 -6.57
N LEU A 171 -10.95 -1.01 -7.25
CA LEU A 171 -12.17 -1.79 -7.04
C LEU A 171 -12.27 -2.33 -5.61
N GLU A 172 -11.14 -2.78 -5.04
CA GLU A 172 -11.07 -3.24 -3.63
C GLU A 172 -11.47 -2.10 -2.69
N THR A 173 -10.87 -0.92 -2.84
CA THR A 173 -11.17 0.26 -2.01
C THR A 173 -12.64 0.71 -2.14
N GLU A 174 -13.19 0.71 -3.36
CA GLU A 174 -14.59 1.05 -3.60
C GLU A 174 -15.53 0.04 -2.93
N LEU A 175 -15.22 -1.26 -3.02
CA LEU A 175 -15.99 -2.33 -2.40
C LEU A 175 -15.97 -2.22 -0.88
N GLU A 176 -14.80 -1.98 -0.29
CA GLU A 176 -14.67 -1.78 1.17
C GLU A 176 -15.53 -0.61 1.65
N ALA A 177 -15.48 0.53 0.96
CA ALA A 177 -16.30 1.69 1.29
C ALA A 177 -17.81 1.40 1.18
N GLN A 178 -18.25 0.65 0.17
CA GLN A 178 -19.63 0.24 0.01
C GLN A 178 -20.08 -0.72 1.13
N LEU A 179 -19.25 -1.69 1.49
CA LEU A 179 -19.52 -2.63 2.58
C LEU A 179 -19.62 -1.92 3.93
N GLU A 180 -18.75 -0.96 4.20
CA GLU A 180 -18.81 -0.17 5.42
C GLU A 180 -20.09 0.66 5.51
N ALA A 181 -20.49 1.33 4.42
CA ALA A 181 -21.72 2.09 4.36
C ALA A 181 -22.95 1.20 4.58
N GLU A 182 -22.98 0.01 3.96
CA GLU A 182 -24.07 -0.96 4.15
C GLU A 182 -24.11 -1.47 5.59
N LEU A 183 -22.97 -1.76 6.21
CA LEU A 183 -22.90 -2.20 7.60
C LEU A 183 -23.46 -1.13 8.56
N ILE A 184 -23.13 0.14 8.34
CA ILE A 184 -23.67 1.27 9.13
C ILE A 184 -25.20 1.33 8.97
N CYS A 185 -25.70 1.20 7.75
CA CYS A 185 -27.13 1.20 7.46
C CYS A 185 -27.85 0.05 8.19
N ARG A 186 -27.31 -1.17 8.12
CA ARG A 186 -27.89 -2.36 8.79
C ARG A 186 -27.87 -2.24 10.31
N LYS A 187 -26.80 -1.70 10.89
CA LYS A 187 -26.76 -1.43 12.34
C LYS A 187 -27.85 -0.48 12.77
N ARG A 188 -28.05 0.64 12.04
CA ARG A 188 -29.15 1.60 12.31
C ARG A 188 -30.52 0.96 12.18
N GLN A 189 -30.73 0.15 11.14
CA GLN A 189 -31.97 -0.60 10.93
C GLN A 189 -32.26 -1.56 12.09
N TYR A 190 -31.25 -2.32 12.52
CA TYR A 190 -31.36 -3.22 13.66
C TYR A 190 -31.73 -2.48 14.94
N GLU A 191 -31.05 -1.38 15.26
CA GLU A 191 -31.33 -0.55 16.44
C GLU A 191 -32.75 0.02 16.43
N TYR A 192 -33.20 0.51 15.26
CA TYR A 192 -34.55 1.01 15.09
C TYR A 192 -35.58 -0.08 15.39
N TYR A 193 -35.48 -1.25 14.78
CA TYR A 193 -36.45 -2.32 15.00
C TYR A 193 -36.35 -2.90 16.41
N ARG A 194 -35.16 -3.10 16.94
CA ARG A 194 -34.97 -3.55 18.31
C ARG A 194 -35.67 -2.62 19.31
N ASN A 195 -35.43 -1.33 19.21
CA ASN A 195 -36.03 -0.36 20.11
C ASN A 195 -37.56 -0.33 19.97
N ARG A 196 -38.06 -0.37 18.74
CA ARG A 196 -39.50 -0.35 18.46
C ARG A 196 -40.21 -1.62 18.94
N LEU A 197 -39.63 -2.78 18.76
CA LEU A 197 -40.19 -4.07 19.16
C LEU A 197 -40.15 -4.25 20.68
N LEU A 198 -39.08 -3.78 21.34
CA LEU A 198 -38.92 -3.95 22.78
C LEU A 198 -39.53 -2.83 23.63
N SER A 199 -39.92 -1.68 23.04
CA SER A 199 -40.60 -0.62 23.73
C SER A 199 -42.08 -0.94 24.04
N PHE A 200 -42.63 -1.95 23.38
CA PHE A 200 -44.05 -2.34 23.51
C PHE A 200 -45.07 -1.20 23.27
N ASP A 201 -44.65 -0.08 22.66
CA ASP A 201 -45.48 1.08 22.38
C ASP A 201 -46.69 0.75 21.49
N MET A 202 -46.57 -0.28 20.66
CA MET A 202 -47.66 -0.79 19.83
C MET A 202 -48.74 -1.50 20.61
N LEU A 203 -48.41 -2.11 21.75
CA LEU A 203 -49.37 -2.79 22.64
C LEU A 203 -50.16 -1.77 23.50
N ASN A 204 -49.57 -0.64 23.80
CA ASN A 204 -50.21 0.42 24.61
C ASN A 204 -51.16 1.31 23.79
N ARG A 205 -51.10 1.30 22.46
CA ARG A 205 -52.00 2.08 21.58
C ARG A 205 -53.29 1.35 21.18
N GLY A 206 -53.36 0.06 21.39
CA GLY A 206 -54.58 -0.76 21.24
C GLY A 206 -55.25 -0.95 22.56
N GLY A 207 -55.94 0.09 23.04
CA GLY A 207 -56.58 0.12 24.33
C GLY A 207 -57.44 -1.15 24.60
N ALA A 208 -57.00 -1.93 25.60
CA ALA A 208 -57.88 -2.69 26.45
C ALA A 208 -57.31 -2.60 27.87
N LYS A 209 -57.93 -1.80 28.70
CA LYS A 209 -57.79 -1.91 30.16
C LYS A 209 -58.21 -3.31 30.50
N VAL A 210 -57.27 -4.19 30.79
CA VAL A 210 -57.58 -5.39 31.56
C VAL A 210 -57.80 -4.97 32.97
N LYS A 211 -59.02 -5.14 33.48
CA LYS A 211 -59.40 -4.97 34.87
C LYS A 211 -58.73 -6.01 35.75
#